data_e0596090a3d3fff66540d4a14c839d9f
#
_entry.id   e0596090a3d3fff66540d4a14c839d9f
#
_cell.length_a   1.000
_cell.length_b   1.000
_cell.length_c   1.000
_cell.angle_alpha   90.00
_cell.angle_beta   90.00
_cell.angle_gamma   90.00
#
_symmetry.space_group_name_H-M   'P 1'
#
loop_
_entity.id
_entity.type
_entity.pdbx_description
1 polymer ?
#
loop_
_entity_poly.entity_id
_entity_poly.type
_entity_poly.pdbx_seq_one_letter_code
_entity_poly.pdbx_strand_id
1 'polypeptide(L)'
;MNAIPPDLRAAIDRHLADSLPGSLVGKTARMSEIYRQGGGSGGALDLGAYLVARLPATYAAVCSCLEELARRHPKFSPRTLLDAGSGPGTAAWAALSVYSGISAVTFLDNNQKFLKLAGSLAAQGEHLALQGARAMTADLGELPDD
;
A
#
# COMPACT_ATOMS: atom_id res chain seq x y z
N MET A 1 11.12 14.97 0.73
CA MET A 1 9.82 14.31 0.47
C MET A 1 10.09 12.82 0.23
N ASN A 2 9.43 11.96 0.98
CA ASN A 2 9.64 10.52 0.88
C ASN A 2 8.95 9.97 -0.38
N ALA A 3 9.76 9.59 -1.37
CA ALA A 3 9.26 8.92 -2.58
C ALA A 3 9.01 7.43 -2.29
N ILE A 4 8.04 6.84 -2.97
CA ILE A 4 7.80 5.40 -2.89
C ILE A 4 9.04 4.62 -3.36
N PRO A 5 9.39 3.50 -2.73
CA PRO A 5 10.56 2.73 -3.09
C PRO A 5 10.47 2.14 -4.51
N PRO A 6 11.62 1.88 -5.16
CA PRO A 6 11.64 1.43 -6.56
C PRO A 6 10.89 0.13 -6.81
N ASP A 7 10.96 -0.82 -5.88
CA ASP A 7 10.27 -2.11 -5.96
C ASP A 7 8.75 -1.95 -5.87
N LEU A 8 8.26 -1.07 -4.97
CA LEU A 8 6.83 -0.73 -4.91
C LEU A 8 6.36 -0.04 -6.20
N ARG A 9 7.15 0.90 -6.73
CA ARG A 9 6.83 1.56 -8.00
C ARG A 9 6.73 0.54 -9.13
N ALA A 10 7.70 -0.36 -9.25
CA ALA A 10 7.70 -1.40 -10.26
C ALA A 10 6.51 -2.37 -10.11
N ALA A 11 6.13 -2.70 -8.87
CA ALA A 11 4.95 -3.53 -8.60
C ALA A 11 3.65 -2.84 -9.02
N ILE A 12 3.50 -1.54 -8.73
CA ILE A 12 2.36 -0.73 -9.17
C ILE A 12 2.30 -0.67 -10.69
N ASP A 13 3.40 -0.36 -11.35
CA ASP A 13 3.45 -0.25 -12.81
C ASP A 13 3.05 -1.56 -13.50
N ARG A 14 3.51 -2.72 -12.97
CA ARG A 14 3.10 -4.04 -13.47
C ARG A 14 1.60 -4.28 -13.26
N HIS A 15 1.10 -3.99 -12.07
CA HIS A 15 -0.33 -4.16 -11.77
C HIS A 15 -1.21 -3.33 -12.72
N LEU A 16 -0.84 -2.08 -12.97
CA LEU A 16 -1.55 -1.19 -13.89
C LEU A 16 -1.47 -1.69 -15.33
N ALA A 17 -0.31 -2.18 -15.76
CA ALA A 17 -0.13 -2.75 -17.10
C ALA A 17 -1.02 -3.98 -17.32
N ASP A 18 -1.13 -4.86 -16.33
CA ASP A 18 -1.95 -6.07 -16.40
C ASP A 18 -3.46 -5.77 -16.34
N SER A 19 -3.85 -4.69 -15.68
CA SER A 19 -5.25 -4.30 -15.46
C SER A 19 -5.84 -3.54 -16.65
N LEU A 20 -5.03 -3.01 -17.58
CA LEU A 20 -5.48 -2.20 -18.72
C LEU A 20 -5.51 -3.03 -20.01
N PRO A 21 -6.70 -3.28 -20.59
CA PRO A 21 -6.79 -3.89 -21.91
C PRO A 21 -6.31 -2.91 -23.01
N GLY A 22 -5.47 -3.35 -23.91
CA GLY A 22 -5.07 -2.59 -25.10
C GLY A 22 -3.57 -2.32 -25.29
N SER A 23 -3.22 -1.62 -26.36
CA SER A 23 -1.84 -1.30 -26.72
C SER A 23 -1.17 -0.36 -25.71
N LEU A 24 0.16 -0.34 -25.67
CA LEU A 24 0.96 0.49 -24.76
C LEU A 24 0.58 1.99 -24.84
N VAL A 25 0.25 2.48 -26.03
CA VAL A 25 -0.16 3.87 -26.28
C VAL A 25 -1.54 4.17 -25.67
N GLY A 26 -2.49 3.23 -25.76
CA GLY A 26 -3.79 3.37 -25.12
C GLY A 26 -3.72 3.32 -23.60
N LYS A 27 -2.79 2.55 -23.04
CA LYS A 27 -2.54 2.46 -21.60
C LYS A 27 -2.06 3.79 -21.02
N THR A 28 -1.12 4.45 -21.68
CA THR A 28 -0.56 5.74 -21.23
C THR A 28 -1.60 6.87 -21.32
N ALA A 29 -2.39 6.91 -22.41
CA ALA A 29 -3.46 7.90 -22.58
C ALA A 29 -4.57 7.73 -21.51
N ARG A 30 -4.98 6.48 -21.21
CA ARG A 30 -5.95 6.17 -20.16
C ARG A 30 -5.46 6.53 -18.77
N MET A 31 -4.21 6.27 -18.45
CA MET A 31 -3.63 6.68 -17.17
C MET A 31 -3.65 8.20 -17.00
N SER A 32 -3.34 8.94 -18.06
CA SER A 32 -3.42 10.41 -18.05
C SER A 32 -4.86 10.92 -17.91
N GLU A 33 -5.84 10.21 -18.44
CA GLU A 33 -7.26 10.52 -18.33
C GLU A 33 -7.76 10.27 -16.89
N ILE A 34 -7.43 9.13 -16.28
CA ILE A 34 -7.74 8.80 -14.88
C ILE A 34 -7.13 9.85 -13.93
N TYR A 35 -5.95 10.33 -14.24
CA TYR A 35 -5.27 11.40 -13.50
C TYR A 35 -6.03 12.72 -13.55
N ARG A 36 -6.63 13.07 -14.73
CA ARG A 36 -7.35 14.33 -14.93
C ARG A 36 -8.76 14.33 -14.35
N GLN A 37 -9.44 13.18 -14.31
CA GLN A 37 -10.83 13.09 -13.87
C GLN A 37 -11.03 13.05 -12.35
N GLY A 38 -9.95 13.12 -11.57
CA GLY A 38 -10.00 13.34 -10.11
C GLY A 38 -10.84 12.34 -9.32
N GLY A 39 -10.98 11.12 -9.78
CA GLY A 39 -11.54 10.00 -9.00
C GLY A 39 -12.94 10.20 -8.43
N GLY A 40 -13.79 10.96 -9.09
CA GLY A 40 -15.15 11.22 -8.60
C GLY A 40 -16.22 10.52 -9.42
N SER A 41 -16.76 9.44 -8.92
CA SER A 41 -18.20 9.14 -8.97
C SER A 41 -18.49 7.75 -8.39
N GLY A 42 -19.49 7.66 -7.53
CA GLY A 42 -19.94 6.49 -6.82
C GLY A 42 -20.16 5.26 -7.72
N GLY A 43 -19.34 4.28 -7.53
CA GLY A 43 -19.33 3.03 -8.26
C GLY A 43 -18.12 2.23 -7.77
N ALA A 44 -17.75 1.17 -8.39
CA ALA A 44 -16.62 0.36 -8.00
C ALA A 44 -15.36 1.20 -7.79
N LEU A 45 -14.70 1.03 -6.63
CA LEU A 45 -13.42 1.67 -6.32
C LEU A 45 -12.43 1.39 -7.45
N ASP A 46 -11.99 2.44 -8.13
CA ASP A 46 -10.95 2.32 -9.14
C ASP A 46 -9.57 2.20 -8.45
N LEU A 47 -9.13 0.96 -8.31
CA LEU A 47 -7.86 0.64 -7.66
C LEU A 47 -6.67 1.27 -8.40
N GLY A 48 -6.73 1.38 -9.72
CA GLY A 48 -5.69 2.01 -10.52
C GLY A 48 -5.55 3.50 -10.19
N ALA A 49 -6.66 4.23 -10.18
CA ALA A 49 -6.68 5.65 -9.80
C ALA A 49 -6.19 5.85 -8.37
N TYR A 50 -6.58 4.98 -7.44
CA TYR A 50 -6.10 5.01 -6.06
C TYR A 50 -4.57 4.86 -5.98
N LEU A 51 -4.02 3.86 -6.66
CA LEU A 51 -2.57 3.59 -6.65
C LEU A 51 -1.74 4.75 -7.19
N VAL A 52 -2.24 5.41 -8.21
CA VAL A 52 -1.52 6.53 -8.85
C VAL A 52 -1.65 7.82 -8.03
N ALA A 53 -2.84 8.14 -7.55
CA ALA A 53 -3.13 9.44 -6.94
C ALA A 53 -2.94 9.46 -5.42
N ARG A 54 -3.38 8.42 -4.73
CA ARG A 54 -3.45 8.40 -3.26
C ARG A 54 -2.24 7.74 -2.61
N LEU A 55 -1.78 6.62 -3.15
CA LEU A 55 -0.74 5.83 -2.50
C LEU A 55 0.57 6.61 -2.28
N PRO A 56 1.11 7.37 -3.25
CA PRO A 56 2.35 8.11 -3.02
C PRO A 56 2.25 9.16 -1.92
N ALA A 57 1.12 9.88 -1.86
CA ALA A 57 0.88 10.89 -0.83
C ALA A 57 0.73 10.27 0.56
N THR A 58 -0.02 9.17 0.67
CA THR A 58 -0.19 8.42 1.91
C THR A 58 1.15 7.83 2.38
N TYR A 59 1.92 7.24 1.48
CA TYR A 59 3.25 6.74 1.77
C TYR A 59 4.15 7.81 2.38
N ALA A 60 4.25 8.97 1.72
CA ALA A 60 5.07 10.08 2.20
C ALA A 60 4.64 10.60 3.57
N ALA A 61 3.33 10.72 3.80
CA ALA A 61 2.78 11.16 5.08
C ALA A 61 3.10 10.18 6.22
N VAL A 62 2.89 8.88 5.99
CA VAL A 62 3.17 7.82 6.98
C VAL A 62 4.67 7.76 7.27
N CYS A 63 5.54 7.80 6.26
CA CYS A 63 6.99 7.86 6.47
C CYS A 63 7.38 9.03 7.37
N SER A 64 6.89 10.23 7.08
CA SER A 64 7.21 11.42 7.87
C SER A 64 6.79 11.28 9.34
N CYS A 65 5.61 10.70 9.59
CA CYS A 65 5.15 10.44 10.96
C CYS A 65 6.03 9.40 11.67
N LEU A 66 6.38 8.32 10.99
CA LEU A 66 7.20 7.24 11.58
C LEU A 66 8.66 7.67 11.77
N GLU A 67 9.22 8.47 10.89
CA GLU A 67 10.55 9.07 11.05
C GLU A 67 10.61 9.98 12.28
N GLU A 68 9.56 10.80 12.50
CA GLU A 68 9.46 11.64 13.69
C GLU A 68 9.31 10.78 14.96
N LEU A 69 8.53 9.70 14.90
CA LEU A 69 8.45 8.74 16.00
C LEU A 69 9.81 8.11 16.31
N ALA A 70 10.52 7.64 15.29
CA ALA A 70 11.85 7.05 15.46
C ALA A 70 12.85 8.05 16.05
N ARG A 71 12.79 9.30 15.64
CA ARG A 71 13.62 10.39 16.18
C ARG A 71 13.34 10.64 17.67
N ARG A 72 12.06 10.64 18.08
CA ARG A 72 11.66 10.87 19.48
C ARG A 72 11.86 9.66 20.37
N HIS A 73 11.75 8.48 19.82
CA HIS A 73 11.84 7.19 20.52
C HIS A 73 12.90 6.27 19.89
N PRO A 74 14.20 6.63 19.98
CA PRO A 74 15.26 5.89 19.27
C PRO A 74 15.47 4.45 19.77
N LYS A 75 14.90 4.11 20.92
CA LYS A 75 14.92 2.72 21.44
C LYS A 75 13.75 1.88 20.99
N PHE A 76 12.74 2.48 20.34
CA PHE A 76 11.59 1.74 19.80
C PHE A 76 12.02 0.97 18.56
N SER A 77 11.99 -0.35 18.66
CA SER A 77 12.41 -1.27 17.59
C SER A 77 11.35 -2.34 17.38
N PRO A 78 10.29 -2.04 16.61
CA PRO A 78 9.21 -2.98 16.38
C PRO A 78 9.69 -4.17 15.54
N ARG A 79 9.16 -5.36 15.87
CA ARG A 79 9.48 -6.62 15.17
C ARG A 79 8.30 -7.17 14.38
N THR A 80 7.11 -6.74 14.74
CA THR A 80 5.86 -7.15 14.08
C THR A 80 5.03 -5.92 13.76
N LEU A 81 4.27 -6.00 12.68
CA LEU A 81 3.37 -4.94 12.23
C LEU A 81 1.99 -5.53 11.91
N LEU A 82 0.98 -4.95 12.52
CA LEU A 82 -0.41 -5.09 12.10
C LEU A 82 -0.86 -3.80 11.42
N ASP A 83 -1.17 -3.88 10.14
CA ASP A 83 -1.72 -2.77 9.34
C ASP A 83 -3.24 -2.91 9.29
N ALA A 84 -3.91 -2.25 10.24
CA ALA A 84 -5.36 -2.31 10.41
C ALA A 84 -6.05 -1.25 9.54
N GLY A 85 -6.97 -1.69 8.68
CA GLY A 85 -7.49 -0.87 7.59
C GLY A 85 -6.44 -0.66 6.51
N SER A 86 -5.73 -1.73 6.17
CA SER A 86 -4.49 -1.67 5.38
C SER A 86 -4.68 -1.07 3.98
N GLY A 87 -5.89 -1.15 3.41
CA GLY A 87 -6.05 -0.85 2.01
C GLY A 87 -5.03 -1.64 1.16
N PRO A 88 -4.30 -1.00 0.23
CA PRO A 88 -3.27 -1.66 -0.57
C PRO A 88 -1.94 -1.91 0.18
N GLY A 89 -1.90 -1.71 1.49
CA GLY A 89 -0.72 -1.97 2.32
C GLY A 89 0.30 -0.82 2.38
N THR A 90 -0.08 0.39 2.05
CA THR A 90 0.82 1.54 1.95
C THR A 90 1.58 1.82 3.25
N ALA A 91 0.89 1.73 4.40
CA ALA A 91 1.50 2.00 5.70
C ALA A 91 2.57 0.95 6.06
N ALA A 92 2.36 -0.31 5.69
CA ALA A 92 3.35 -1.36 5.89
C ALA A 92 4.64 -1.11 5.09
N TRP A 93 4.54 -0.71 3.83
CA TRP A 93 5.69 -0.32 3.02
C TRP A 93 6.46 0.85 3.66
N ALA A 94 5.75 1.87 4.12
CA ALA A 94 6.36 3.00 4.80
C ALA A 94 7.02 2.60 6.13
N ALA A 95 6.37 1.74 6.92
CA ALA A 95 6.92 1.26 8.18
C ALA A 95 8.22 0.46 7.99
N LEU A 96 8.29 -0.39 6.97
CA LEU A 96 9.49 -1.16 6.66
C LEU A 96 10.66 -0.30 6.16
N SER A 97 10.38 0.83 5.51
CA SER A 97 11.43 1.77 5.11
C SER A 97 12.04 2.52 6.30
N VAL A 98 11.29 2.70 7.38
CA VAL A 98 11.77 3.36 8.61
C VAL A 98 12.30 2.35 9.64
N TYR A 99 11.64 1.21 9.78
CA TYR A 99 11.95 0.16 10.74
C TYR A 99 12.31 -1.16 10.04
N SER A 100 13.49 -1.25 9.51
CA SER A 100 13.98 -2.43 8.77
C SER A 100 14.04 -3.72 9.61
N GLY A 101 13.93 -3.62 10.93
CA GLY A 101 13.89 -4.75 11.85
C GLY A 101 12.55 -5.47 11.93
N ILE A 102 11.50 -4.96 11.30
CA ILE A 102 10.20 -5.64 11.25
C ILE A 102 10.35 -6.92 10.43
N SER A 103 9.97 -8.06 11.03
CA SER A 103 10.13 -9.39 10.44
C SER A 103 8.80 -10.05 10.08
N ALA A 104 7.68 -9.52 10.55
CA ALA A 104 6.35 -10.03 10.25
C ALA A 104 5.36 -8.90 10.01
N VAL A 105 4.57 -9.02 8.94
CA VAL A 105 3.52 -8.07 8.54
C VAL A 105 2.20 -8.80 8.43
N THR A 106 1.13 -8.21 8.96
CA THR A 106 -0.24 -8.65 8.76
C THR A 106 -1.08 -7.49 8.23
N PHE A 107 -1.71 -7.67 7.08
CA PHE A 107 -2.72 -6.76 6.55
C PHE A 107 -4.09 -7.18 7.06
N LEU A 108 -4.86 -6.23 7.55
CA LEU A 108 -6.24 -6.45 7.99
C LEU A 108 -7.13 -5.39 7.37
N ASP A 109 -8.14 -5.82 6.61
CA ASP A 109 -9.10 -4.94 5.95
C ASP A 109 -10.42 -5.70 5.73
N ASN A 110 -11.54 -4.99 5.64
CA ASN A 110 -12.81 -5.59 5.27
C ASN A 110 -13.00 -5.66 3.74
N ASN A 111 -12.19 -4.95 2.98
CA ASN A 111 -12.23 -4.93 1.52
C ASN A 111 -11.26 -5.97 0.92
N GLN A 112 -11.83 -7.09 0.45
CA GLN A 112 -11.03 -8.17 -0.13
C GLN A 112 -10.25 -7.76 -1.40
N LYS A 113 -10.74 -6.79 -2.18
CA LYS A 113 -10.01 -6.30 -3.36
C LYS A 113 -8.72 -5.58 -2.95
N PHE A 114 -8.78 -4.77 -1.88
CA PHE A 114 -7.60 -4.16 -1.31
C PHE A 114 -6.62 -5.18 -0.74
N LEU A 115 -7.12 -6.19 -0.01
CA LEU A 115 -6.25 -7.23 0.54
C LEU A 115 -5.53 -8.04 -0.54
N LYS A 116 -6.22 -8.39 -1.62
CA LYS A 116 -5.59 -9.04 -2.77
C LYS A 116 -4.51 -8.18 -3.41
N LEU A 117 -4.79 -6.89 -3.55
CA LEU A 117 -3.83 -5.93 -4.08
C LEU A 117 -2.63 -5.77 -3.15
N ALA A 118 -2.86 -5.61 -1.85
CA ALA A 118 -1.79 -5.53 -0.85
C ALA A 118 -0.87 -6.75 -0.92
N GLY A 119 -1.43 -7.95 -0.97
CA GLY A 119 -0.68 -9.20 -1.11
C GLY A 119 0.10 -9.28 -2.41
N SER A 120 -0.50 -8.88 -3.52
CA SER A 120 0.15 -8.86 -4.84
C SER A 120 1.32 -7.88 -4.92
N LEU A 121 1.17 -6.68 -4.37
CA LEU A 121 2.25 -5.71 -4.29
C LEU A 121 3.36 -6.19 -3.34
N ALA A 122 3.00 -6.66 -2.16
CA ALA A 122 3.93 -7.12 -1.13
C ALA A 122 4.79 -8.31 -1.59
N ALA A 123 4.21 -9.25 -2.34
CA ALA A 123 4.94 -10.39 -2.90
C ALA A 123 6.07 -9.98 -3.86
N GLN A 124 6.03 -8.78 -4.40
CA GLN A 124 7.03 -8.23 -5.32
C GLN A 124 8.04 -7.32 -4.61
N GLY A 125 7.86 -7.09 -3.31
CA GLY A 125 8.77 -6.29 -2.50
C GLY A 125 10.09 -7.01 -2.23
N GLU A 126 11.16 -6.25 -2.04
CA GLU A 126 12.49 -6.79 -1.72
C GLU A 126 12.57 -7.24 -0.25
N HIS A 127 11.74 -6.66 0.63
CA HIS A 127 11.78 -6.98 2.05
C HIS A 127 11.07 -8.31 2.35
N LEU A 128 11.77 -9.24 3.03
CA LEU A 128 11.24 -10.58 3.32
C LEU A 128 9.93 -10.57 4.11
N ALA A 129 9.73 -9.59 5.02
CA ALA A 129 8.49 -9.46 5.77
C ALA A 129 7.28 -9.12 4.87
N LEU A 130 7.50 -8.42 3.74
CA LEU A 130 6.46 -8.19 2.74
C LEU A 130 6.14 -9.47 1.98
N GLN A 131 7.14 -10.20 1.52
CA GLN A 131 6.95 -11.45 0.79
C GLN A 131 6.21 -12.50 1.61
N GLY A 132 6.41 -12.50 2.93
CA GLY A 132 5.73 -13.38 3.89
C GLY A 132 4.49 -12.78 4.57
N ALA A 133 4.01 -11.61 4.11
CA ALA A 133 2.89 -10.92 4.74
C ALA A 133 1.61 -11.77 4.73
N ARG A 134 0.86 -11.69 5.84
CA ARG A 134 -0.45 -12.32 5.97
C ARG A 134 -1.56 -11.32 5.66
N ALA A 135 -2.66 -11.81 5.11
CA ALA A 135 -3.86 -11.02 4.89
C ALA A 135 -5.03 -11.61 5.68
N MET A 136 -5.74 -10.77 6.40
CA MET A 136 -6.90 -11.14 7.20
C MET A 136 -8.07 -10.24 6.83
N THR A 137 -9.20 -10.86 6.46
CA THR A 137 -10.46 -10.12 6.26
C THR A 137 -11.16 -9.99 7.61
N ALA A 138 -11.34 -8.75 8.08
CA ALA A 138 -12.09 -8.45 9.28
C ALA A 138 -12.68 -7.05 9.23
N ASP A 139 -13.82 -6.87 9.88
CA ASP A 139 -14.37 -5.55 10.16
C ASP A 139 -13.84 -5.09 11.53
N LEU A 140 -13.19 -3.94 11.57
CA LEU A 140 -12.64 -3.38 12.82
C LEU A 140 -13.74 -3.03 13.84
N GLY A 141 -14.98 -2.78 13.37
CA GLY A 141 -16.13 -2.53 14.23
C GLY A 141 -16.72 -3.79 14.86
N GLU A 142 -16.32 -4.98 14.40
CA GLU A 142 -16.80 -6.29 14.86
C GLU A 142 -15.73 -7.10 15.61
N LEU A 143 -14.58 -6.50 15.88
CA LEU A 143 -13.55 -7.17 16.68
C LEU A 143 -14.04 -7.32 18.12
N PRO A 144 -13.83 -8.51 18.75
CA PRO A 144 -14.24 -8.71 20.13
C PRO A 144 -13.51 -7.73 21.07
N ASP A 145 -14.25 -7.21 22.03
CA ASP A 145 -13.71 -6.46 23.16
C ASP A 145 -13.06 -7.44 24.13
N ASP A 146 -11.75 -7.60 24.07
CA ASP A 146 -10.96 -8.39 25.05
C ASP A 146 -10.34 -7.49 26.11
#